data_8fef8d8278a7a377b71844eb0c9272dc
#
_entry.id   8fef8d8278a7a377b71844eb0c9272dc
#
_cell.length_a   1.000
_cell.length_b   1.000
_cell.length_c   1.000
_cell.angle_alpha   90.00
_cell.angle_beta   90.00
_cell.angle_gamma   90.00
#
_symmetry.space_group_name_H-M   'P 1'
#
loop_
_entity.id
_entity.type
_entity.pdbx_description
1 polymer ?
#
loop_
_entity_poly.entity_id
_entity_poly.type
_entity_poly.pdbx_seq_one_letter_code
_entity_poly.pdbx_strand_id
1 'polypeptide(L)'
;EEGIGNFSYLFDAYIIALGESDYVTGEGRTVANIEISESQINCVKQAKLIGKKVIAVIFSGRPLAFGDILPYCDAVLWAWHGGTMCGLAAAKILFGEFNPCGKLPVTIPRSTGQIPISYNRNRNEYVYDWYSEESDYVATNALSTPLYPFGYGLSYTSFEYSSFSCEAKN
;
A
#
# COMPACT_ATOMS: atom_id res chain seq x y z
N GLU A 1 6.47 2.57 27.20
CA GLU A 1 5.25 1.74 26.97
C GLU A 1 3.98 2.28 27.66
N GLU A 2 4.08 3.22 28.61
CA GLU A 2 2.94 3.70 29.42
C GLU A 2 2.13 4.87 28.79
N GLY A 3 2.53 5.41 27.65
CA GLY A 3 2.02 6.71 27.18
C GLY A 3 0.74 6.71 26.35
N ILE A 4 0.50 5.72 25.52
CA ILE A 4 -0.54 5.79 24.48
C ILE A 4 -1.90 5.24 24.99
N GLY A 5 -1.91 4.25 25.85
CA GLY A 5 -3.14 3.61 26.33
C GLY A 5 -4.02 4.49 27.21
N ASN A 6 -3.43 5.37 28.00
CA ASN A 6 -4.14 6.15 29.02
C ASN A 6 -5.04 7.27 28.46
N PHE A 7 -4.85 7.68 27.20
CA PHE A 7 -5.61 8.77 26.55
C PHE A 7 -6.47 8.28 25.36
N SER A 8 -6.59 6.98 25.17
CA SER A 8 -7.30 6.40 24.02
C SER A 8 -8.78 6.86 23.92
N TYR A 9 -9.40 7.22 25.03
CA TYR A 9 -10.76 7.73 25.05
C TYR A 9 -10.91 9.13 24.41
N LEU A 10 -9.80 9.86 24.23
CA LEU A 10 -9.80 11.20 23.64
C LEU A 10 -9.72 11.20 22.10
N PHE A 11 -9.49 10.05 21.50
CA PHE A 11 -9.23 9.93 20.06
C PHE A 11 -10.19 8.95 19.40
N ASP A 12 -10.59 9.27 18.18
CA ASP A 12 -11.45 8.42 17.36
C ASP A 12 -10.63 7.43 16.50
N ALA A 13 -9.43 7.84 16.10
CA ALA A 13 -8.55 7.06 15.23
C ALA A 13 -7.08 7.37 15.49
N TYR A 14 -6.22 6.44 15.13
CA TYR A 14 -4.77 6.61 15.04
C TYR A 14 -4.35 6.75 13.58
N ILE A 15 -3.64 7.81 13.26
CA ILE A 15 -2.98 8.02 11.98
C ILE A 15 -1.50 7.76 12.19
N ILE A 16 -0.98 6.70 11.55
CA ILE A 16 0.39 6.25 11.73
C ILE A 16 1.17 6.51 10.45
N ALA A 17 2.17 7.39 10.53
CA ALA A 17 3.10 7.63 9.44
C ALA A 17 4.17 6.54 9.42
N LEU A 18 4.28 5.85 8.29
CA LEU A 18 5.20 4.75 8.03
C LEU A 18 6.04 5.05 6.79
N GLY A 19 7.08 4.29 6.58
CA GLY A 19 7.88 4.38 5.36
C GLY A 19 9.37 4.27 5.61
N GLU A 20 10.15 4.80 4.69
CA GLU A 20 11.60 4.72 4.74
C GLU A 20 12.22 6.02 5.26
N SER A 21 13.24 5.87 6.10
CA SER A 21 14.04 7.00 6.56
C SER A 21 15.09 7.42 5.51
N ASP A 22 15.66 8.59 5.70
CA ASP A 22 16.78 9.12 4.92
C ASP A 22 18.06 8.26 4.97
N TYR A 23 18.17 7.38 5.97
CA TYR A 23 19.30 6.45 6.08
C TYR A 23 19.27 5.33 5.04
N VAL A 24 18.09 4.96 4.54
CA VAL A 24 17.92 3.85 3.58
C VAL A 24 17.57 4.32 2.17
N THR A 25 17.34 5.62 1.98
CA THR A 25 17.00 6.22 0.69
C THR A 25 18.00 7.28 0.29
N GLY A 26 18.24 7.45 -1.02
CA GLY A 26 19.10 8.47 -1.59
C GLY A 26 20.12 7.91 -2.57
N GLU A 27 20.89 8.82 -3.18
CA GLU A 27 21.97 8.45 -4.10
C GLU A 27 23.02 7.59 -3.39
N GLY A 28 23.46 6.52 -4.05
CA GLY A 28 24.42 5.58 -3.49
C GLY A 28 23.85 4.63 -2.43
N ARG A 29 22.55 4.64 -2.17
CA ARG A 29 21.90 3.74 -1.22
C ARG A 29 21.30 2.54 -1.96
N THR A 30 21.52 1.36 -1.40
CA THR A 30 20.98 0.10 -1.92
C THR A 30 20.20 -0.60 -0.81
N VAL A 31 19.01 -1.08 -1.14
CA VAL A 31 18.14 -1.83 -0.22
C VAL A 31 17.85 -3.19 -0.83
N ALA A 32 18.22 -4.24 -0.11
CA ALA A 32 17.97 -5.63 -0.51
C ALA A 32 16.61 -6.15 -0.05
N ASN A 33 16.06 -5.56 1.02
CA ASN A 33 14.73 -5.92 1.57
C ASN A 33 13.82 -4.70 1.47
N ILE A 34 12.68 -4.86 0.79
CA ILE A 34 11.67 -3.81 0.59
C ILE A 34 10.44 -3.97 1.50
N GLU A 35 10.51 -4.84 2.47
CA GLU A 35 9.45 -5.02 3.45
C GLU A 35 9.44 -3.87 4.47
N ILE A 36 8.26 -3.55 4.97
CA ILE A 36 8.13 -2.62 6.11
C ILE A 36 8.83 -3.23 7.33
N SER A 37 9.58 -2.42 8.06
CA SER A 37 10.36 -2.90 9.20
C SER A 37 9.46 -3.47 10.31
N GLU A 38 9.99 -4.46 11.03
CA GLU A 38 9.27 -5.09 12.14
C GLU A 38 8.84 -4.08 13.22
N SER A 39 9.64 -3.06 13.48
CA SER A 39 9.29 -1.99 14.43
C SER A 39 8.06 -1.21 13.99
N GLN A 40 7.91 -0.94 12.70
CA GLN A 40 6.74 -0.27 12.14
C GLN A 40 5.51 -1.18 12.18
N ILE A 41 5.67 -2.46 11.85
CA ILE A 41 4.61 -3.47 11.96
C ILE A 41 4.11 -3.55 13.40
N ASN A 42 5.01 -3.62 14.36
CA ASN A 42 4.67 -3.69 15.78
C ASN A 42 3.96 -2.42 16.26
N CYS A 43 4.35 -1.23 15.79
CA CYS A 43 3.64 0.02 16.09
C CYS A 43 2.17 -0.04 15.66
N VAL A 44 1.91 -0.51 14.43
CA VAL A 44 0.54 -0.66 13.90
C VAL A 44 -0.26 -1.70 14.71
N LYS A 45 0.37 -2.85 15.04
CA LYS A 45 -0.25 -3.88 15.88
C LYS A 45 -0.66 -3.34 17.24
N GLN A 46 0.22 -2.61 17.92
CA GLN A 46 -0.07 -2.02 19.23
C GLN A 46 -1.22 -1.01 19.15
N ALA A 47 -1.23 -0.14 18.14
CA ALA A 47 -2.33 0.79 17.94
C ALA A 47 -3.68 0.09 17.74
N LYS A 48 -3.70 -1.02 17.00
CA LYS A 48 -4.93 -1.81 16.80
C LYS A 48 -5.44 -2.46 18.08
N LEU A 49 -4.54 -2.92 18.97
CA LEU A 49 -4.91 -3.51 20.25
C LEU A 49 -5.64 -2.52 21.18
N ILE A 50 -5.46 -1.23 21.00
CA ILE A 50 -6.19 -0.18 21.75
C ILE A 50 -7.67 -0.12 21.35
N GLY A 51 -8.07 -0.77 20.25
CA GLY A 51 -9.48 -0.89 19.84
C GLY A 51 -10.04 0.32 19.09
N LYS A 52 -9.17 1.20 18.56
CA LYS A 52 -9.56 2.34 17.71
C LYS A 52 -9.32 2.05 16.24
N LYS A 53 -9.83 2.94 15.37
CA LYS A 53 -9.51 2.92 13.95
C LYS A 53 -8.03 3.19 13.73
N VAL A 54 -7.41 2.45 12.81
CA VAL A 54 -5.99 2.61 12.47
C VAL A 54 -5.87 2.92 10.98
N ILE A 55 -5.27 4.05 10.69
CA ILE A 55 -5.01 4.53 9.33
C ILE A 55 -3.50 4.63 9.14
N ALA A 56 -2.94 3.84 8.23
CA ALA A 56 -1.54 3.94 7.88
C ALA A 56 -1.34 4.93 6.72
N VAL A 57 -0.37 5.82 6.84
CA VAL A 57 0.07 6.73 5.77
C VAL A 57 1.52 6.37 5.42
N ILE A 58 1.75 5.85 4.20
CA ILE A 58 3.06 5.34 3.81
C ILE A 58 3.79 6.38 2.95
N PHE A 59 4.94 6.81 3.42
CA PHE A 59 5.87 7.71 2.73
C PHE A 59 7.07 6.92 2.26
N SER A 60 7.14 6.64 0.96
CA SER A 60 8.27 5.93 0.35
C SER A 60 8.36 6.23 -1.13
N GLY A 61 9.57 6.33 -1.66
CA GLY A 61 9.82 6.51 -3.08
C GLY A 61 9.79 5.20 -3.88
N ARG A 62 9.73 4.06 -3.19
CA ARG A 62 9.67 2.74 -3.81
C ARG A 62 8.45 1.94 -3.36
N PRO A 63 7.99 0.97 -4.14
CA PRO A 63 6.91 0.08 -3.73
C PRO A 63 7.40 -0.87 -2.63
N LEU A 64 7.02 -0.60 -1.38
CA LEU A 64 7.32 -1.48 -0.25
C LEU A 64 6.31 -2.63 -0.19
N ALA A 65 6.77 -3.80 0.24
CA ALA A 65 5.89 -4.89 0.62
C ALA A 65 5.34 -4.61 2.04
N PHE A 66 4.06 -4.30 2.13
CA PHE A 66 3.42 -3.87 3.38
C PHE A 66 2.23 -4.75 3.79
N GLY A 67 2.15 -5.95 3.22
CA GLY A 67 1.05 -6.89 3.49
C GLY A 67 0.83 -7.17 4.97
N ASP A 68 1.89 -7.20 5.76
CA ASP A 68 1.86 -7.55 7.18
C ASP A 68 1.14 -6.54 8.08
N ILE A 69 0.95 -5.30 7.61
CA ILE A 69 0.18 -4.31 8.38
C ILE A 69 -1.31 -4.30 8.03
N LEU A 70 -1.70 -4.84 6.86
CA LEU A 70 -3.08 -4.76 6.38
C LEU A 70 -4.13 -5.34 7.34
N PRO A 71 -3.89 -6.46 8.03
CA PRO A 71 -4.86 -7.01 8.98
C PRO A 71 -5.14 -6.09 10.17
N TYR A 72 -4.27 -5.13 10.41
CA TYR A 72 -4.34 -4.20 11.56
C TYR A 72 -4.78 -2.79 11.16
N CYS A 73 -4.90 -2.50 9.85
CA CYS A 73 -5.30 -1.19 9.33
C CYS A 73 -6.76 -1.20 8.89
N ASP A 74 -7.47 -0.13 9.19
CA ASP A 74 -8.81 0.12 8.63
C ASP A 74 -8.72 0.85 7.27
N ALA A 75 -7.62 1.59 7.04
CA ALA A 75 -7.30 2.21 5.76
C ALA A 75 -5.78 2.40 5.59
N VAL A 76 -5.34 2.44 4.34
CA VAL A 76 -3.96 2.76 3.99
C VAL A 76 -3.95 3.85 2.91
N LEU A 77 -3.21 4.92 3.17
CA LEU A 77 -2.91 5.98 2.20
C LEU A 77 -1.45 5.88 1.77
N TRP A 78 -1.21 5.62 0.49
CA TRP A 78 0.13 5.62 -0.07
C TRP A 78 0.48 7.02 -0.59
N ALA A 79 1.34 7.73 0.13
CA ALA A 79 1.62 9.15 -0.12
C ALA A 79 2.85 9.42 -0.99
N TRP A 80 3.66 8.40 -1.29
CA TRP A 80 4.90 8.52 -2.06
C TRP A 80 5.86 9.56 -1.48
N HIS A 81 6.62 10.24 -2.35
CA HIS A 81 7.45 11.40 -2.01
C HIS A 81 6.73 12.69 -2.42
N GLY A 82 5.89 13.21 -1.55
CA GLY A 82 5.07 14.39 -1.83
C GLY A 82 5.78 15.74 -1.61
N GLY A 83 7.07 15.73 -1.27
CA GLY A 83 7.84 16.94 -1.01
C GLY A 83 7.35 17.73 0.20
N THR A 84 7.66 19.03 0.25
CA THR A 84 7.39 19.91 1.39
C THR A 84 5.91 19.98 1.81
N MET A 85 5.00 19.87 0.84
CA MET A 85 3.56 19.98 1.09
C MET A 85 2.86 18.63 1.32
N CYS A 86 3.62 17.54 1.38
CA CYS A 86 3.07 16.18 1.47
C CYS A 86 2.18 15.97 2.69
N GLY A 87 2.59 16.46 3.85
CA GLY A 87 1.81 16.36 5.08
C GLY A 87 0.46 17.07 4.97
N LEU A 88 0.45 18.29 4.40
CA LEU A 88 -0.78 19.04 4.18
C LEU A 88 -1.70 18.33 3.18
N ALA A 89 -1.13 17.80 2.07
CA ALA A 89 -1.89 17.07 1.07
C ALA A 89 -2.52 15.79 1.66
N ALA A 90 -1.74 15.01 2.42
CA ALA A 90 -2.24 13.83 3.12
C ALA A 90 -3.36 14.18 4.11
N ALA A 91 -3.19 15.22 4.91
CA ALA A 91 -4.21 15.69 5.84
C ALA A 91 -5.52 16.05 5.12
N LYS A 92 -5.45 16.80 4.03
CA LYS A 92 -6.63 17.19 3.25
C LYS A 92 -7.38 15.99 2.66
N ILE A 93 -6.67 14.94 2.26
CA ILE A 93 -7.29 13.68 1.83
C ILE A 93 -7.94 13.00 3.04
N LEU A 94 -7.23 12.82 4.13
CA LEU A 94 -7.70 12.12 5.32
C LEU A 94 -8.96 12.78 5.93
N PHE A 95 -9.04 14.10 5.89
CA PHE A 95 -10.21 14.85 6.37
C PHE A 95 -11.27 15.12 5.31
N GLY A 96 -11.12 14.56 4.10
CA GLY A 96 -12.14 14.59 3.06
C GLY A 96 -12.24 15.92 2.29
N GLU A 97 -11.28 16.84 2.44
CA GLU A 97 -11.24 18.07 1.62
C GLU A 97 -10.95 17.76 0.15
N PHE A 98 -10.18 16.69 -0.10
CA PHE A 98 -9.90 16.19 -1.44
C PHE A 98 -10.22 14.71 -1.55
N ASN A 99 -10.86 14.33 -2.66
CA ASN A 99 -11.09 12.94 -3.01
C ASN A 99 -9.78 12.32 -3.54
N PRO A 100 -9.30 11.19 -3.00
CA PRO A 100 -8.15 10.50 -3.57
C PRO A 100 -8.47 10.00 -4.98
N CYS A 101 -7.72 10.46 -5.96
CA CYS A 101 -7.89 10.10 -7.36
C CYS A 101 -6.67 9.37 -7.95
N GLY A 102 -5.57 9.32 -7.20
CA GLY A 102 -4.34 8.65 -7.63
C GLY A 102 -4.53 7.14 -7.76
N LYS A 103 -3.87 6.57 -8.76
CA LYS A 103 -3.77 5.13 -8.98
C LYS A 103 -2.30 4.72 -8.92
N LEU A 104 -2.04 3.49 -8.48
CA LEU A 104 -0.67 2.98 -8.37
C LEU A 104 0.02 2.99 -9.74
N PRO A 105 1.15 3.70 -9.90
CA PRO A 105 1.94 3.71 -11.13
C PRO A 105 2.86 2.50 -11.27
N VAL A 106 2.85 1.63 -10.27
CA VAL A 106 3.65 0.40 -10.22
C VAL A 106 2.85 -0.70 -9.52
N THR A 107 3.24 -1.95 -9.75
CA THR A 107 2.73 -3.10 -9.02
C THR A 107 3.36 -3.16 -7.63
N ILE A 108 2.58 -3.39 -6.59
CA ILE A 108 3.06 -3.59 -5.22
C ILE A 108 3.23 -5.08 -4.95
N PRO A 109 4.46 -5.55 -4.65
CA PRO A 109 4.71 -6.95 -4.33
C PRO A 109 4.21 -7.33 -2.93
N ARG A 110 4.00 -8.62 -2.70
CA ARG A 110 3.69 -9.15 -1.36
C ARG A 110 4.93 -9.31 -0.50
N SER A 111 6.07 -9.59 -1.14
CA SER A 111 7.36 -9.78 -0.47
C SER A 111 8.51 -9.44 -1.40
N THR A 112 9.68 -9.24 -0.83
CA THR A 112 10.93 -9.01 -1.58
C THR A 112 11.20 -10.10 -2.61
N GLY A 113 10.92 -11.36 -2.30
CA GLY A 113 11.17 -12.49 -3.19
C GLY A 113 10.27 -12.53 -4.43
N GLN A 114 9.24 -11.67 -4.51
CA GLN A 114 8.32 -11.61 -5.64
C GLN A 114 8.82 -10.66 -6.76
N ILE A 115 9.84 -9.84 -6.52
CA ILE A 115 10.39 -8.93 -7.52
C ILE A 115 11.42 -9.62 -8.44
N PRO A 116 11.47 -9.22 -9.75
CA PRO A 116 10.69 -8.18 -10.42
C PRO A 116 9.24 -8.60 -10.70
N ILE A 117 8.29 -7.67 -10.49
CA ILE A 117 6.88 -7.90 -10.74
C ILE A 117 6.28 -6.73 -11.54
N SER A 118 6.39 -6.80 -12.87
CA SER A 118 5.85 -5.77 -13.76
C SER A 118 4.48 -6.16 -14.28
N TYR A 119 3.60 -5.16 -14.47
CA TYR A 119 2.26 -5.37 -15.04
C TYR A 119 2.29 -5.78 -16.51
N ASN A 120 3.32 -5.35 -17.27
CA ASN A 120 3.45 -5.51 -18.72
C ASN A 120 4.41 -6.64 -19.13
N ARG A 121 4.65 -7.61 -18.26
CA ARG A 121 5.49 -8.78 -18.56
C ARG A 121 4.89 -9.63 -19.67
N ASN A 122 5.75 -10.26 -20.45
CA ASN A 122 5.33 -11.19 -21.49
C ASN A 122 4.65 -12.42 -20.87
N ARG A 123 3.60 -12.93 -21.53
CA ARG A 123 2.90 -14.15 -21.12
C ARG A 123 3.82 -15.37 -21.00
N ASN A 124 4.93 -15.38 -21.75
CA ASN A 124 5.89 -16.48 -21.75
C ASN A 124 6.89 -16.44 -20.57
N GLU A 125 6.95 -15.34 -19.83
CA GLU A 125 7.93 -15.21 -18.74
C GLU A 125 7.49 -15.94 -17.47
N TYR A 126 6.20 -16.14 -17.24
CA TYR A 126 5.73 -16.97 -16.14
C TYR A 126 4.34 -17.53 -16.35
N VAL A 127 4.29 -18.78 -16.30
CA VAL A 127 3.15 -19.68 -16.40
C VAL A 127 2.51 -19.89 -15.00
N TYR A 128 2.31 -18.86 -14.21
CA TYR A 128 1.77 -19.08 -12.88
C TYR A 128 0.29 -18.77 -12.71
N ASP A 129 -0.43 -18.49 -13.80
CA ASP A 129 -1.89 -18.61 -13.82
C ASP A 129 -2.38 -20.06 -13.60
N TRP A 130 -1.45 -21.03 -13.62
CA TRP A 130 -1.74 -22.44 -13.32
C TRP A 130 -1.85 -22.73 -11.83
N TYR A 131 -1.32 -21.83 -11.00
CA TYR A 131 -1.36 -21.98 -9.56
C TYR A 131 -2.41 -21.03 -9.01
N SER A 132 -3.69 -21.38 -9.20
CA SER A 132 -4.78 -20.76 -8.47
C SER A 132 -4.64 -21.12 -6.97
N GLU A 133 -5.29 -20.36 -6.12
CA GLU A 133 -5.33 -20.63 -4.68
C GLU A 133 -5.86 -22.03 -4.33
N GLU A 134 -6.50 -22.70 -5.30
CA GLU A 134 -7.06 -24.05 -5.21
C GLU A 134 -6.12 -25.16 -5.71
N SER A 135 -4.92 -24.83 -6.19
CA SER A 135 -3.98 -25.80 -6.72
C SER A 135 -3.06 -26.35 -5.63
N ASP A 136 -2.96 -27.68 -5.52
CA ASP A 136 -2.03 -28.41 -4.64
C ASP A 136 -0.54 -28.12 -4.91
N TYR A 137 -0.25 -27.38 -5.99
CA TYR A 137 1.10 -26.97 -6.40
C TYR A 137 1.45 -25.55 -6.02
N VAL A 138 0.68 -24.88 -5.16
CA VAL A 138 0.95 -23.51 -4.73
C VAL A 138 2.30 -23.41 -4.04
N ALA A 139 3.06 -22.40 -4.39
CA ALA A 139 4.27 -22.05 -3.66
C ALA A 139 3.94 -21.94 -2.16
N THR A 140 4.65 -22.69 -1.37
CA THR A 140 4.33 -22.98 0.03
C THR A 140 4.28 -21.76 0.96
N ASN A 141 4.64 -20.56 0.49
CA ASN A 141 4.76 -19.38 1.35
C ASN A 141 4.35 -18.04 0.70
N ALA A 142 3.93 -18.02 -0.56
CA ALA A 142 3.50 -16.77 -1.20
C ALA A 142 2.50 -17.01 -2.32
N LEU A 143 1.51 -16.13 -2.45
CA LEU A 143 0.61 -16.08 -3.59
C LEU A 143 1.36 -15.56 -4.83
N SER A 144 1.02 -16.08 -6.02
CA SER A 144 1.59 -15.61 -7.29
C SER A 144 1.10 -14.20 -7.68
N THR A 145 -0.06 -13.80 -7.18
CA THR A 145 -0.65 -12.49 -7.42
C THR A 145 0.06 -11.39 -6.61
N PRO A 146 0.19 -10.18 -7.13
CA PRO A 146 0.71 -9.05 -6.36
C PRO A 146 -0.18 -8.70 -5.17
N LEU A 147 0.37 -7.92 -4.23
CA LEU A 147 -0.44 -7.35 -3.15
C LEU A 147 -1.47 -6.37 -3.72
N TYR A 148 -1.02 -5.46 -4.59
CA TYR A 148 -1.87 -4.57 -5.38
C TYR A 148 -1.32 -4.44 -6.80
N PRO A 149 -2.14 -4.57 -7.84
CA PRO A 149 -1.69 -4.42 -9.22
C PRO A 149 -1.46 -2.96 -9.59
N PHE A 150 -0.70 -2.74 -10.67
CA PHE A 150 -0.63 -1.45 -11.36
C PHE A 150 -2.05 -0.93 -11.64
N GLY A 151 -2.26 0.35 -11.46
CA GLY A 151 -3.56 1.01 -11.69
C GLY A 151 -4.56 0.86 -10.53
N TYR A 152 -4.23 0.11 -9.49
CA TYR A 152 -5.11 0.00 -8.32
C TYR A 152 -5.18 1.32 -7.54
N GLY A 153 -6.34 1.60 -6.99
CA GLY A 153 -6.56 2.73 -6.07
C GLY A 153 -8.05 2.97 -5.87
N LEU A 154 -8.41 3.25 -4.63
CA LEU A 154 -9.78 3.58 -4.23
C LEU A 154 -10.00 5.09 -4.26
N SER A 155 -11.24 5.50 -4.31
CA SER A 155 -11.71 6.87 -4.16
C SER A 155 -12.84 6.91 -3.16
N TYR A 156 -13.19 8.08 -2.64
CA TYR A 156 -14.40 8.25 -1.81
C TYR A 156 -15.68 8.19 -2.64
N THR A 157 -15.54 8.33 -3.96
CA THR A 157 -16.64 8.24 -4.93
C THR A 157 -16.51 6.99 -5.79
N SER A 158 -17.62 6.51 -6.34
CA SER A 158 -17.67 5.45 -7.33
C SER A 158 -18.02 6.03 -8.71
N PHE A 159 -17.55 5.35 -9.77
CA PHE A 159 -17.82 5.70 -11.15
C PHE A 159 -18.42 4.49 -11.87
N GLU A 160 -19.47 4.75 -12.65
CA GLU A 160 -20.06 3.75 -13.52
C GLU A 160 -19.86 4.17 -14.97
N TYR A 161 -19.33 3.27 -15.80
CA TYR A 161 -19.14 3.49 -17.22
C TYR A 161 -20.25 2.79 -17.99
N SER A 162 -21.03 3.56 -18.76
CA SER A 162 -22.14 3.03 -19.54
C SER A 162 -22.16 3.65 -20.94
N SER A 163 -22.82 2.97 -21.87
CA SER A 163 -23.13 3.49 -23.22
C SER A 163 -21.90 3.96 -24.00
N PHE A 164 -20.78 3.24 -23.94
CA PHE A 164 -19.61 3.56 -24.75
C PHE A 164 -19.95 3.49 -26.24
N SER A 165 -19.66 4.57 -26.98
CA SER A 165 -19.75 4.61 -28.44
C SER A 165 -18.47 5.19 -29.03
N CYS A 166 -18.04 4.62 -30.14
CA CYS A 166 -16.86 5.09 -30.88
C CYS A 166 -17.23 5.21 -32.36
N GLU A 167 -17.15 6.42 -32.92
CA GLU A 167 -17.31 6.65 -34.34
C GLU A 167 -15.94 6.73 -35.01
N ALA A 168 -15.66 5.83 -35.95
CA ALA A 168 -14.47 5.95 -36.80
C ALA A 168 -14.69 7.10 -37.79
N LYS A 169 -13.86 8.13 -37.72
CA LYS A 169 -13.75 9.14 -38.79
C LYS A 169 -12.83 8.58 -39.88
N ASN A 170 -13.37 8.34 -41.07
CA ASN A 170 -12.60 8.04 -42.27
C ASN A 170 -11.73 9.22 -42.68
#